data_9f21c4ae332c8251a25d1285a9e78216
#
_entry.id   9f21c4ae332c8251a25d1285a9e78216
#
_cell.length_a   1.000
_cell.length_b   1.000
_cell.length_c   1.000
_cell.angle_alpha   90.00
_cell.angle_beta   90.00
_cell.angle_gamma   90.00
#
_symmetry.space_group_name_H-M   'P 1'
#
loop_
_entity.id
_entity.type
_entity.pdbx_description
1 polymer ?
#
loop_
_entity_poly.entity_id
_entity_poly.type
_entity_poly.pdbx_seq_one_letter_code
_entity_poly.pdbx_strand_id
1 'polypeptide(L)'
;MKKGLFQLQYELEAVQPYTEHGSDNGAKLFADSIDEPAVKETIDRLTKMGFKDTMRWLNANNGMRGETLVLPLTCQTPEAISYRIGKNKPKLLCISRPLHTVENLDECLYAANWAIPDGAYLWCHSMTALLKRKLTLKRYPWGISHLIVLMNYLWDRVCPKLKLTRRLYFGITHGKNRTMNRVELIGRLYRAGFEVIDENFHDGEFFLTARKVKAPVDDMAPTGSPLIHLRRIGLNGKEIVVHKFRTMYTYSEYVQPYIYHYQSLERGGKFKDDYRVNFWGRILRRTWLDELPMIWNMLRGDLKLVGVRPLSRQYFSLYTPEMQALRVKAKPGLLPPFYYERKTPETLDEVQESERRYMEAYLKSPFATDWKYFWGIVGNIIFKRKHSA
;
A
#
# COMPACT_ATOMS: atom_id res chain seq x y z
N MET A 1 -0.90 -15.18 -26.42
CA MET A 1 -1.00 -13.85 -25.79
C MET A 1 -1.76 -13.79 -24.44
N LYS A 2 -2.09 -14.92 -23.79
CA LYS A 2 -2.81 -14.95 -22.49
C LYS A 2 -1.94 -15.24 -21.26
N LYS A 3 -0.63 -15.46 -21.41
CA LYS A 3 0.29 -15.71 -20.29
C LYS A 3 0.77 -14.43 -19.58
N GLY A 4 0.73 -13.26 -20.22
CA GLY A 4 1.44 -12.08 -19.75
C GLY A 4 0.85 -11.36 -18.52
N LEU A 5 -0.47 -11.27 -18.37
CA LEU A 5 -1.06 -10.40 -17.32
C LEU A 5 -0.99 -11.00 -15.91
N PHE A 6 -1.10 -12.33 -15.80
CA PHE A 6 -0.92 -13.00 -14.50
C PHE A 6 0.55 -13.18 -14.13
N GLN A 7 1.42 -13.31 -15.12
CA GLN A 7 2.86 -13.43 -14.91
C GLN A 7 3.49 -12.11 -14.48
N LEU A 8 3.04 -10.97 -15.04
CA LEU A 8 3.48 -9.63 -14.62
C LEU A 8 3.16 -9.35 -13.13
N GLN A 9 2.01 -9.78 -12.63
CA GLN A 9 1.71 -9.62 -11.20
C GLN A 9 2.61 -10.48 -10.31
N TYR A 10 3.10 -11.61 -10.82
CA TYR A 10 4.04 -12.48 -10.13
C TYR A 10 5.44 -11.87 -10.06
N GLU A 11 5.90 -11.28 -11.16
CA GLU A 11 7.22 -10.64 -11.24
C GLU A 11 7.27 -9.35 -10.42
N LEU A 12 6.17 -8.60 -10.35
CA LEU A 12 6.05 -7.36 -9.55
C LEU A 12 5.94 -7.60 -8.03
N GLU A 13 5.53 -8.81 -7.62
CA GLU A 13 5.48 -9.20 -6.19
C GLU A 13 6.67 -10.09 -5.81
N ALA A 14 7.47 -10.55 -6.77
CA ALA A 14 8.69 -11.31 -6.52
C ALA A 14 9.85 -10.35 -6.21
N VAL A 15 10.44 -10.51 -5.04
CA VAL A 15 11.70 -9.86 -4.68
C VAL A 15 12.81 -10.59 -5.42
N GLN A 16 13.79 -9.87 -5.97
CA GLN A 16 15.01 -10.50 -6.48
C GLN A 16 15.71 -11.26 -5.35
N PRO A 17 16.20 -12.48 -5.60
CA PRO A 17 16.92 -13.21 -4.57
C PRO A 17 18.19 -12.44 -4.20
N TYR A 18 18.40 -12.30 -2.90
CA TYR A 18 19.60 -11.72 -2.31
C TYR A 18 20.81 -12.61 -2.63
N THR A 19 21.87 -12.03 -3.17
CA THR A 19 23.15 -12.73 -3.38
C THR A 19 23.94 -12.77 -2.07
N GLU A 20 24.36 -13.98 -1.68
CA GLU A 20 25.11 -14.26 -0.47
C GLU A 20 26.46 -13.53 -0.43
N HIS A 21 26.65 -12.70 0.60
CA HIS A 21 27.99 -12.38 1.12
C HIS A 21 27.90 -12.23 2.65
N GLY A 22 28.63 -13.02 3.39
CA GLY A 22 28.76 -12.79 4.81
C GLY A 22 29.47 -13.88 5.61
N SER A 23 30.43 -13.45 6.37
CA SER A 23 31.26 -14.23 7.29
C SER A 23 30.52 -14.63 8.58
N ASP A 24 30.86 -15.80 9.07
CA ASP A 24 30.32 -16.46 10.26
C ASP A 24 30.84 -15.80 11.55
N ASN A 25 30.01 -15.01 12.23
CA ASN A 25 30.22 -14.61 13.62
C ASN A 25 28.92 -14.79 14.39
N GLY A 26 28.84 -15.84 15.19
CA GLY A 26 27.67 -16.29 15.91
C GLY A 26 27.02 -15.23 16.80
N ALA A 27 25.77 -14.88 16.51
CA ALA A 27 24.93 -14.08 17.37
C ALA A 27 24.56 -14.89 18.62
N LYS A 28 24.85 -14.37 19.81
CA LYS A 28 24.28 -14.91 21.06
C LYS A 28 22.80 -14.53 21.13
N LEU A 29 21.95 -15.53 21.01
CA LEU A 29 20.53 -15.43 21.36
C LEU A 29 20.44 -15.33 22.90
N PHE A 30 19.99 -14.19 23.40
CA PHE A 30 19.66 -14.04 24.82
C PHE A 30 18.13 -13.92 24.92
N ALA A 31 17.52 -14.94 25.49
CA ALA A 31 16.20 -14.85 26.09
C ALA A 31 16.38 -15.20 27.56
N ASP A 32 16.05 -14.30 28.46
CA ASP A 32 16.01 -14.57 29.91
C ASP A 32 15.01 -15.67 30.31
N SER A 33 14.45 -16.39 29.34
CA SER A 33 13.47 -17.44 29.48
C SER A 33 13.62 -18.57 28.46
N ILE A 34 14.88 -18.90 28.05
CA ILE A 34 15.15 -20.00 27.10
C ILE A 34 14.63 -21.35 27.62
N ASP A 35 14.51 -21.49 28.92
CA ASP A 35 14.00 -22.72 29.57
C ASP A 35 12.48 -22.87 29.50
N GLU A 36 11.74 -21.88 29.02
CA GLU A 36 10.31 -22.00 28.78
C GLU A 36 10.04 -22.89 27.55
N PRO A 37 9.32 -24.02 27.66
CA PRO A 37 9.12 -24.95 26.54
C PRO A 37 8.55 -24.27 25.29
N ALA A 38 7.66 -23.28 25.47
CA ALA A 38 7.06 -22.52 24.38
C ALA A 38 8.05 -21.62 23.62
N VAL A 39 9.06 -21.10 24.31
CA VAL A 39 10.13 -20.28 23.70
C VAL A 39 11.08 -21.18 22.91
N LYS A 40 11.43 -22.34 23.46
CA LYS A 40 12.28 -23.31 22.79
C LYS A 40 11.65 -23.85 21.49
N GLU A 41 10.38 -24.25 21.55
CA GLU A 41 9.61 -24.67 20.37
C GLU A 41 9.57 -23.55 19.30
N THR A 42 9.38 -22.31 19.75
CA THR A 42 9.38 -21.13 18.86
C THR A 42 10.73 -20.93 18.19
N ILE A 43 11.85 -21.01 18.94
CA ILE A 43 13.21 -20.86 18.42
C ILE A 43 13.54 -21.98 17.42
N ASP A 44 13.16 -23.21 17.72
CA ASP A 44 13.36 -24.36 16.83
C ASP A 44 12.60 -24.18 15.51
N ARG A 45 11.36 -23.69 15.60
CA ARG A 45 10.57 -23.35 14.42
C ARG A 45 11.20 -22.23 13.60
N LEU A 46 11.59 -21.13 14.21
CA LEU A 46 12.25 -20.00 13.56
C LEU A 46 13.57 -20.42 12.89
N THR A 47 14.31 -21.30 13.53
CA THR A 47 15.56 -21.85 12.99
C THR A 47 15.31 -22.64 11.71
N LYS A 48 14.27 -23.48 11.68
CA LYS A 48 13.83 -24.22 10.48
C LYS A 48 13.35 -23.30 9.36
N MET A 49 12.85 -22.10 9.68
CA MET A 49 12.33 -21.10 8.74
C MET A 49 13.39 -20.09 8.25
N GLY A 50 14.68 -20.40 8.40
CA GLY A 50 15.77 -19.52 7.91
C GLY A 50 16.08 -18.31 8.81
N PHE A 51 15.57 -18.29 10.06
CA PHE A 51 15.86 -17.20 11.01
C PHE A 51 17.34 -16.97 11.26
N LYS A 52 18.17 -18.01 11.22
CA LYS A 52 19.62 -17.89 11.37
C LYS A 52 20.25 -17.03 10.28
N ASP A 53 19.76 -17.11 9.06
CA ASP A 53 20.28 -16.34 7.93
C ASP A 53 19.91 -14.86 8.06
N THR A 54 18.68 -14.56 8.49
CA THR A 54 18.26 -13.19 8.85
C THR A 54 19.11 -12.61 9.97
N MET A 55 19.42 -13.42 11.01
CA MET A 55 20.28 -12.99 12.11
C MET A 55 21.72 -12.74 11.67
N ARG A 56 22.27 -13.57 10.80
CA ARG A 56 23.60 -13.37 10.20
C ARG A 56 23.65 -12.08 9.41
N TRP A 57 22.64 -11.85 8.59
CA TRP A 57 22.53 -10.62 7.80
C TRP A 57 22.43 -9.36 8.67
N LEU A 58 21.60 -9.37 9.70
CA LEU A 58 21.46 -8.25 10.65
C LEU A 58 22.78 -7.95 11.37
N ASN A 59 23.49 -8.98 11.82
CA ASN A 59 24.79 -8.81 12.46
C ASN A 59 25.85 -8.27 11.51
N ALA A 60 25.89 -8.75 10.27
CA ALA A 60 26.87 -8.32 9.27
C ALA A 60 26.67 -6.86 8.83
N ASN A 61 25.41 -6.43 8.67
CA ASN A 61 25.12 -5.11 8.10
C ASN A 61 24.91 -4.01 9.13
N ASN A 62 24.49 -4.34 10.36
CA ASN A 62 24.10 -3.32 11.34
C ASN A 62 24.90 -3.38 12.65
N GLY A 63 25.87 -4.28 12.76
CA GLY A 63 26.72 -4.41 13.95
C GLY A 63 25.89 -4.59 15.24
N MET A 64 24.80 -5.35 15.17
CA MET A 64 23.87 -5.53 16.30
C MET A 64 24.58 -6.20 17.47
N ARG A 65 24.93 -5.37 18.46
CA ARG A 65 25.30 -5.83 19.81
C ARG A 65 24.11 -5.51 20.71
N GLY A 66 23.29 -6.50 21.05
CA GLY A 66 22.17 -6.26 21.92
C GLY A 66 21.22 -7.45 22.07
N GLU A 67 20.30 -7.34 22.99
CA GLU A 67 19.37 -8.37 23.37
C GLU A 67 18.31 -8.61 22.29
N THR A 68 18.05 -9.88 21.98
CA THR A 68 16.98 -10.31 21.10
C THR A 68 15.89 -10.92 21.94
N LEU A 69 14.66 -10.39 21.83
CA LEU A 69 13.47 -10.95 22.46
C LEU A 69 12.59 -11.66 21.43
N VAL A 70 12.32 -12.92 21.66
CA VAL A 70 11.39 -13.71 20.85
C VAL A 70 10.06 -13.80 21.59
N LEU A 71 9.00 -13.28 20.95
CA LEU A 71 7.64 -13.40 21.47
C LEU A 71 7.09 -14.80 21.14
N PRO A 72 6.59 -15.55 22.14
CA PRO A 72 5.99 -16.86 21.92
C PRO A 72 4.75 -16.76 21.02
N LEU A 73 4.38 -17.87 20.39
CA LEU A 73 3.18 -17.98 19.52
C LEU A 73 1.87 -17.63 20.26
N THR A 74 1.86 -17.68 21.59
CA THR A 74 0.73 -17.33 22.45
C THR A 74 0.51 -15.82 22.58
N CYS A 75 1.50 -14.99 22.34
CA CYS A 75 1.37 -13.53 22.37
C CYS A 75 0.51 -13.04 21.19
N GLN A 76 -0.77 -12.72 21.45
CA GLN A 76 -1.76 -12.37 20.43
C GLN A 76 -2.37 -10.99 20.61
N THR A 77 -2.24 -10.41 21.80
CA THR A 77 -2.85 -9.13 22.14
C THR A 77 -1.81 -8.06 22.41
N PRO A 78 -2.16 -6.78 22.25
CA PRO A 78 -1.26 -5.66 22.55
C PRO A 78 -0.74 -5.69 24.00
N GLU A 79 -1.60 -6.08 24.95
CA GLU A 79 -1.28 -6.16 26.37
C GLU A 79 -0.25 -7.27 26.62
N ALA A 80 -0.44 -8.45 25.99
CA ALA A 80 0.49 -9.56 26.12
C ALA A 80 1.87 -9.22 25.54
N ILE A 81 1.91 -8.49 24.43
CA ILE A 81 3.17 -8.00 23.82
C ILE A 81 3.84 -7.02 24.78
N SER A 82 3.13 -6.00 25.26
CA SER A 82 3.65 -5.00 26.17
C SER A 82 4.12 -5.61 27.50
N TYR A 83 3.36 -6.55 28.06
CA TYR A 83 3.71 -7.26 29.29
C TYR A 83 4.99 -8.09 29.11
N ARG A 84 5.11 -8.83 28.00
CA ARG A 84 6.28 -9.70 27.75
C ARG A 84 7.56 -8.92 27.48
N ILE A 85 7.47 -7.76 26.81
CA ILE A 85 8.61 -6.89 26.63
C ILE A 85 9.01 -6.26 27.97
N GLY A 86 8.03 -5.85 28.79
CA GLY A 86 8.23 -5.32 30.13
C GLY A 86 9.23 -4.15 30.15
N LYS A 87 10.20 -4.23 31.09
CA LYS A 87 11.30 -3.24 31.19
C LYS A 87 12.49 -3.54 30.28
N ASN A 88 12.51 -4.73 29.68
CA ASN A 88 13.54 -5.10 28.70
C ASN A 88 13.34 -4.24 27.47
N LYS A 89 14.40 -3.62 26.99
CA LYS A 89 14.35 -2.82 25.77
C LYS A 89 15.17 -3.54 24.68
N PRO A 90 14.61 -4.61 24.08
CA PRO A 90 15.35 -5.42 23.11
C PRO A 90 15.71 -4.60 21.89
N LYS A 91 16.88 -4.83 21.34
CA LYS A 91 17.30 -4.25 20.07
C LYS A 91 16.70 -4.99 18.86
N LEU A 92 16.30 -6.24 19.05
CA LEU A 92 15.54 -7.02 18.08
C LEU A 92 14.35 -7.68 18.77
N LEU A 93 13.17 -7.41 18.26
CA LEU A 93 11.92 -8.04 18.64
C LEU A 93 11.48 -9.02 17.54
N CYS A 94 11.31 -10.30 17.89
CA CYS A 94 10.84 -11.31 16.94
C CYS A 94 9.39 -11.69 17.25
N ILE A 95 8.47 -11.40 16.34
CA ILE A 95 7.09 -11.88 16.40
C ILE A 95 7.02 -13.20 15.65
N SER A 96 7.08 -14.31 16.39
CA SER A 96 7.07 -15.66 15.84
C SER A 96 5.70 -16.14 15.35
N ARG A 97 4.64 -15.43 15.73
CA ARG A 97 3.30 -15.71 15.26
C ARG A 97 3.09 -15.08 13.88
N PRO A 98 2.58 -15.83 12.87
CA PRO A 98 2.28 -15.25 11.57
C PRO A 98 1.30 -14.08 11.69
N LEU A 99 1.64 -12.90 11.18
CA LEU A 99 0.86 -11.68 11.35
C LEU A 99 -0.59 -11.78 10.86
N HIS A 100 -0.87 -12.63 9.87
CA HIS A 100 -2.24 -12.84 9.39
C HIS A 100 -3.14 -13.56 10.40
N THR A 101 -2.57 -14.22 11.43
CA THR A 101 -3.31 -14.92 12.49
C THR A 101 -3.51 -14.05 13.73
N VAL A 102 -2.90 -12.88 13.78
CA VAL A 102 -2.99 -11.96 14.93
C VAL A 102 -4.29 -11.18 14.85
N GLU A 103 -5.00 -11.12 15.98
CA GLU A 103 -6.16 -10.26 16.17
C GLU A 103 -5.69 -8.82 16.40
N ASN A 104 -6.41 -7.83 15.85
CA ASN A 104 -6.08 -6.41 16.00
C ASN A 104 -4.61 -6.08 15.67
N LEU A 105 -4.15 -6.54 14.51
CA LEU A 105 -2.75 -6.46 14.10
C LEU A 105 -2.16 -5.04 14.21
N ASP A 106 -2.93 -3.99 13.89
CA ASP A 106 -2.42 -2.61 13.98
C ASP A 106 -2.08 -2.24 15.43
N GLU A 107 -2.94 -2.58 16.38
CA GLU A 107 -2.72 -2.34 17.81
C GLU A 107 -1.53 -3.15 18.34
N CYS A 108 -1.38 -4.39 17.87
CA CYS A 108 -0.21 -5.21 18.22
C CYS A 108 1.10 -4.62 17.70
N LEU A 109 1.10 -4.11 16.46
CA LEU A 109 2.27 -3.43 15.90
C LEU A 109 2.57 -2.10 16.63
N TYR A 110 1.54 -1.38 17.07
CA TYR A 110 1.71 -0.17 17.88
C TYR A 110 2.28 -0.49 19.24
N ALA A 111 1.76 -1.50 19.92
CA ALA A 111 2.31 -1.97 21.20
C ALA A 111 3.78 -2.38 21.06
N ALA A 112 4.13 -3.09 20.00
CA ALA A 112 5.51 -3.45 19.68
C ALA A 112 6.39 -2.20 19.48
N ASN A 113 5.90 -1.20 18.73
CA ASN A 113 6.64 0.05 18.51
C ASN A 113 6.87 0.81 19.82
N TRP A 114 5.82 1.00 20.64
CA TRP A 114 5.93 1.72 21.91
C TRP A 114 6.85 1.03 22.91
N ALA A 115 6.94 -0.29 22.86
CA ALA A 115 7.69 -1.08 23.84
C ALA A 115 9.20 -1.18 23.53
N ILE A 116 9.62 -1.04 22.26
CA ILE A 116 11.04 -1.12 21.88
C ILE A 116 11.66 0.27 21.69
N PRO A 117 12.99 0.44 21.90
CA PRO A 117 13.68 1.72 21.70
C PRO A 117 13.74 2.14 20.24
N ASP A 118 13.97 3.43 20.00
CA ASP A 118 14.20 3.96 18.65
C ASP A 118 15.44 3.32 18.03
N GLY A 119 15.38 3.02 16.74
CA GLY A 119 16.43 2.31 16.01
C GLY A 119 16.45 0.78 16.23
N ALA A 120 15.63 0.25 17.14
CA ALA A 120 15.50 -1.20 17.31
C ALA A 120 14.80 -1.86 16.11
N TYR A 121 15.00 -3.15 15.97
CA TYR A 121 14.49 -3.93 14.85
C TYR A 121 13.30 -4.79 15.25
N LEU A 122 12.40 -4.97 14.30
CA LEU A 122 11.28 -5.89 14.35
C LEU A 122 11.44 -6.94 13.25
N TRP A 123 11.42 -8.21 13.61
CA TRP A 123 11.33 -9.32 12.69
C TRP A 123 9.96 -9.97 12.80
N CYS A 124 9.32 -10.19 11.68
CA CYS A 124 7.99 -10.79 11.63
C CYS A 124 7.76 -11.51 10.30
N HIS A 125 6.73 -12.35 10.26
CA HIS A 125 6.38 -13.08 9.06
C HIS A 125 4.87 -13.21 8.88
N SER A 126 4.45 -13.53 7.64
CA SER A 126 3.03 -13.72 7.32
C SER A 126 2.86 -14.53 6.05
N MET A 127 1.76 -15.26 5.95
CA MET A 127 1.30 -15.78 4.67
C MET A 127 0.63 -14.66 3.87
N THR A 128 1.10 -14.42 2.65
CA THR A 128 0.44 -13.47 1.75
C THR A 128 -0.71 -14.13 0.97
N ALA A 129 -1.65 -13.31 0.50
CA ALA A 129 -2.75 -13.79 -0.34
C ALA A 129 -2.26 -14.47 -1.62
N LEU A 130 -1.13 -14.03 -2.16
CA LEU A 130 -0.49 -14.63 -3.33
C LEU A 130 0.06 -16.01 -3.02
N LEU A 131 0.78 -16.15 -1.89
CA LEU A 131 1.33 -17.44 -1.45
C LEU A 131 0.21 -18.43 -1.14
N LYS A 132 -0.83 -18.01 -0.42
CA LYS A 132 -2.02 -18.85 -0.17
C LYS A 132 -2.63 -19.36 -1.47
N ARG A 133 -2.77 -18.48 -2.48
CA ARG A 133 -3.25 -18.85 -3.80
C ARG A 133 -2.35 -19.88 -4.48
N LYS A 134 -1.02 -19.65 -4.50
CA LYS A 134 -0.04 -20.59 -5.07
C LYS A 134 -0.14 -21.98 -4.44
N LEU A 135 -0.16 -22.02 -3.11
CA LEU A 135 -0.26 -23.28 -2.35
C LEU A 135 -1.60 -23.99 -2.65
N THR A 136 -2.70 -23.25 -2.72
CA THR A 136 -4.02 -23.81 -3.05
C THR A 136 -4.02 -24.41 -4.45
N LEU A 137 -3.50 -23.69 -5.46
CA LEU A 137 -3.43 -24.17 -6.84
C LEU A 137 -2.51 -25.40 -7.01
N LYS A 138 -1.47 -25.52 -6.17
CA LYS A 138 -0.57 -26.68 -6.16
C LYS A 138 -1.18 -27.89 -5.44
N ARG A 139 -1.97 -27.66 -4.38
CA ARG A 139 -2.48 -28.72 -3.50
C ARG A 139 -3.71 -29.43 -4.04
N TYR A 140 -4.56 -28.75 -4.80
CA TYR A 140 -5.84 -29.28 -5.27
C TYR A 140 -5.89 -29.40 -6.80
N PRO A 141 -6.62 -30.38 -7.35
CA PRO A 141 -6.80 -30.53 -8.79
C PRO A 141 -7.37 -29.29 -9.45
N TRP A 142 -7.12 -29.14 -10.75
CA TRP A 142 -7.69 -28.06 -11.56
C TRP A 142 -9.21 -28.05 -11.47
N GLY A 143 -9.82 -26.87 -11.42
CA GLY A 143 -11.27 -26.71 -11.19
C GLY A 143 -11.58 -26.53 -9.69
N ILE A 144 -11.31 -27.53 -8.85
CA ILE A 144 -11.51 -27.44 -7.40
C ILE A 144 -10.61 -26.36 -6.80
N SER A 145 -9.35 -26.33 -7.21
CA SER A 145 -8.39 -25.31 -6.76
C SER A 145 -8.84 -23.88 -7.11
N HIS A 146 -9.41 -23.68 -8.30
CA HIS A 146 -9.92 -22.38 -8.72
C HIS A 146 -11.18 -21.97 -7.94
N LEU A 147 -12.05 -22.92 -7.64
CA LEU A 147 -13.23 -22.67 -6.80
C LEU A 147 -12.80 -22.27 -5.37
N ILE A 148 -11.86 -23.00 -4.78
CA ILE A 148 -11.33 -22.67 -3.44
C ILE A 148 -10.66 -21.29 -3.45
N VAL A 149 -9.88 -20.95 -4.47
CA VAL A 149 -9.27 -19.62 -4.63
C VAL A 149 -10.34 -18.53 -4.72
N LEU A 150 -11.41 -18.77 -5.49
CA LEU A 150 -12.53 -17.84 -5.60
C LEU A 150 -13.24 -17.66 -4.24
N MET A 151 -13.52 -18.73 -3.54
CA MET A 151 -14.17 -18.70 -2.21
C MET A 151 -13.28 -17.96 -1.19
N ASN A 152 -11.97 -18.25 -1.15
CA ASN A 152 -11.01 -17.52 -0.31
C ASN A 152 -10.97 -16.03 -0.68
N TYR A 153 -11.01 -15.69 -1.97
CA TYR A 153 -11.04 -14.30 -2.41
C TYR A 153 -12.31 -13.58 -1.94
N LEU A 154 -13.47 -14.21 -2.11
CA LEU A 154 -14.74 -13.65 -1.65
C LEU A 154 -14.74 -13.47 -0.13
N TRP A 155 -14.31 -14.48 0.62
CA TRP A 155 -14.28 -14.44 2.07
C TRP A 155 -13.26 -13.42 2.61
N ASP A 156 -11.99 -13.50 2.21
CA ASP A 156 -10.92 -12.66 2.77
C ASP A 156 -10.91 -11.22 2.21
N ARG A 157 -11.44 -11.01 1.00
CA ARG A 157 -11.28 -9.73 0.27
C ARG A 157 -12.58 -8.99 0.00
N VAL A 158 -13.70 -9.67 -0.16
CA VAL A 158 -14.98 -9.04 -0.47
C VAL A 158 -15.83 -8.86 0.79
N CYS A 159 -16.05 -9.94 1.56
CA CYS A 159 -16.89 -9.91 2.75
C CYS A 159 -16.48 -8.82 3.77
N PRO A 160 -15.21 -8.59 4.12
CA PRO A 160 -14.84 -7.55 5.08
C PRO A 160 -15.01 -6.12 4.55
N LYS A 161 -15.26 -5.94 3.25
CA LYS A 161 -15.39 -4.62 2.61
C LYS A 161 -16.83 -4.17 2.42
N LEU A 162 -17.75 -5.08 2.32
CA LEU A 162 -19.17 -4.78 2.13
C LEU A 162 -19.83 -4.49 3.48
N LYS A 163 -20.61 -3.41 3.56
CA LYS A 163 -21.29 -3.00 4.80
C LYS A 163 -22.17 -4.11 5.40
N LEU A 164 -22.85 -4.86 4.54
CA LEU A 164 -23.78 -5.93 4.96
C LEU A 164 -23.06 -7.14 5.56
N THR A 165 -21.97 -7.61 4.93
CA THR A 165 -21.25 -8.83 5.34
C THR A 165 -20.12 -8.55 6.34
N ARG A 166 -19.67 -7.28 6.44
CA ARG A 166 -18.57 -6.89 7.31
C ARG A 166 -18.80 -7.24 8.77
N ARG A 167 -19.99 -6.95 9.32
CA ARG A 167 -20.31 -7.25 10.73
C ARG A 167 -20.25 -8.75 11.01
N LEU A 168 -20.84 -9.54 10.11
CA LEU A 168 -20.82 -11.00 10.21
C LEU A 168 -19.40 -11.56 10.10
N TYR A 169 -18.64 -11.08 9.12
CA TYR A 169 -17.25 -11.49 8.90
C TYR A 169 -16.39 -11.26 10.14
N PHE A 170 -16.39 -10.05 10.69
CA PHE A 170 -15.57 -9.75 11.89
C PHE A 170 -16.13 -10.40 13.15
N GLY A 171 -17.44 -10.63 13.26
CA GLY A 171 -18.04 -11.40 14.34
C GLY A 171 -17.59 -12.85 14.37
N ILE A 172 -17.38 -13.48 13.21
CA ILE A 172 -16.91 -14.87 13.09
C ILE A 172 -15.38 -14.96 13.20
N THR A 173 -14.66 -14.09 12.51
CA THR A 173 -13.20 -14.23 12.35
C THR A 173 -12.41 -13.47 13.41
N HIS A 174 -12.99 -12.48 14.08
CA HIS A 174 -12.31 -11.53 14.94
C HIS A 174 -11.07 -10.89 14.27
N GLY A 175 -11.09 -10.79 12.93
CA GLY A 175 -9.95 -10.31 12.15
C GLY A 175 -8.81 -11.30 11.93
N LYS A 176 -8.89 -12.51 12.53
CA LYS A 176 -7.89 -13.58 12.42
C LYS A 176 -7.93 -14.24 11.04
N ASN A 177 -6.81 -14.86 10.66
CA ASN A 177 -6.64 -15.67 9.45
C ASN A 177 -6.97 -14.93 8.14
N ARG A 178 -6.97 -13.60 8.16
CA ARG A 178 -7.15 -12.77 6.98
C ARG A 178 -5.82 -12.60 6.26
N THR A 179 -5.62 -13.31 5.18
CA THR A 179 -4.42 -13.13 4.37
C THR A 179 -4.37 -11.75 3.75
N MET A 180 -3.23 -11.08 3.92
CA MET A 180 -2.94 -9.76 3.41
C MET A 180 -2.04 -9.86 2.17
N ASN A 181 -1.96 -8.81 1.37
CA ASN A 181 -0.94 -8.72 0.34
C ASN A 181 0.33 -8.04 0.89
N ARG A 182 1.42 -8.12 0.12
CA ARG A 182 2.70 -7.49 0.46
C ARG A 182 2.56 -6.00 0.78
N VAL A 183 1.83 -5.26 -0.05
CA VAL A 183 1.61 -3.81 0.12
C VAL A 183 0.90 -3.49 1.43
N GLU A 184 -0.12 -4.27 1.80
CA GLU A 184 -0.86 -4.08 3.04
C GLU A 184 0.02 -4.38 4.26
N LEU A 185 0.85 -5.42 4.21
CA LEU A 185 1.78 -5.76 5.30
C LEU A 185 2.82 -4.67 5.50
N ILE A 186 3.50 -4.27 4.43
CA ILE A 186 4.49 -3.19 4.46
C ILE A 186 3.84 -1.88 4.94
N GLY A 187 2.67 -1.53 4.40
CA GLY A 187 1.98 -0.30 4.78
C GLY A 187 1.56 -0.25 6.24
N ARG A 188 1.17 -1.40 6.85
CA ARG A 188 0.89 -1.49 8.29
C ARG A 188 2.15 -1.26 9.13
N LEU A 189 3.30 -1.79 8.71
CA LEU A 189 4.57 -1.54 9.38
C LEU A 189 4.95 -0.06 9.32
N TYR A 190 4.86 0.57 8.13
CA TYR A 190 5.13 2.01 7.99
C TYR A 190 4.17 2.87 8.82
N ARG A 191 2.88 2.53 8.86
CA ARG A 191 1.89 3.21 9.70
C ARG A 191 2.21 3.05 11.19
N ALA A 192 2.69 1.89 11.59
CA ALA A 192 3.15 1.61 12.95
C ALA A 192 4.53 2.23 13.28
N GLY A 193 5.13 3.04 12.39
CA GLY A 193 6.38 3.75 12.63
C GLY A 193 7.65 2.95 12.36
N PHE A 194 7.52 1.83 11.66
CA PHE A 194 8.64 1.00 11.21
C PHE A 194 9.00 1.29 9.76
N GLU A 195 10.27 1.21 9.43
CA GLU A 195 10.81 1.21 8.07
C GLU A 195 11.26 -0.19 7.71
N VAL A 196 10.71 -0.77 6.64
CA VAL A 196 11.11 -2.10 6.17
C VAL A 196 12.50 -2.00 5.54
N ILE A 197 13.44 -2.81 6.03
CA ILE A 197 14.83 -2.82 5.59
C ILE A 197 15.09 -4.02 4.69
N ASP A 198 14.47 -5.17 5.00
CA ASP A 198 14.65 -6.41 4.26
C ASP A 198 13.33 -7.17 4.19
N GLU A 199 13.15 -7.87 3.08
CA GLU A 199 12.03 -8.75 2.85
C GLU A 199 12.45 -9.99 2.08
N ASN A 200 11.93 -11.14 2.48
CA ASN A 200 12.26 -12.42 1.86
C ASN A 200 11.04 -13.34 1.78
N PHE A 201 11.03 -14.22 0.77
CA PHE A 201 10.05 -15.28 0.62
C PHE A 201 10.74 -16.63 0.79
N HIS A 202 10.37 -17.36 1.82
CA HIS A 202 10.93 -18.69 2.10
C HIS A 202 9.82 -19.63 2.60
N ASP A 203 9.83 -20.89 2.17
CA ASP A 203 8.92 -21.98 2.59
C ASP A 203 7.42 -21.61 2.62
N GLY A 204 6.98 -20.80 1.68
CA GLY A 204 5.57 -20.40 1.58
C GLY A 204 5.14 -19.30 2.54
N GLU A 205 6.11 -18.62 3.17
CA GLU A 205 5.88 -17.45 4.03
C GLU A 205 6.67 -16.24 3.55
N PHE A 206 6.20 -15.07 3.93
CA PHE A 206 6.80 -13.78 3.63
C PHE A 206 7.38 -13.20 4.92
N PHE A 207 8.68 -13.03 4.94
CA PHE A 207 9.45 -12.51 6.06
C PHE A 207 9.77 -11.05 5.88
N LEU A 208 9.72 -10.29 6.96
CA LEU A 208 9.97 -8.86 6.99
C LEU A 208 10.87 -8.51 8.17
N THR A 209 11.92 -7.74 7.87
CA THR A 209 12.75 -7.08 8.87
C THR A 209 12.53 -5.58 8.77
N ALA A 210 12.18 -4.94 9.87
CA ALA A 210 11.87 -3.52 9.89
C ALA A 210 12.57 -2.84 11.08
N ARG A 211 12.92 -1.57 10.92
CA ARG A 211 13.56 -0.73 11.94
C ARG A 211 12.57 0.30 12.45
N LYS A 212 12.48 0.50 13.76
CA LYS A 212 11.72 1.59 14.35
C LYS A 212 12.39 2.92 14.03
N VAL A 213 11.67 3.82 13.37
CA VAL A 213 12.15 5.14 12.97
C VAL A 213 11.35 6.30 13.55
N LYS A 214 10.13 6.04 14.00
CA LYS A 214 9.23 7.05 14.57
C LYS A 214 8.11 6.39 15.38
N ALA A 215 7.35 7.22 16.10
CA ALA A 215 6.09 6.79 16.71
C ALA A 215 5.06 6.38 15.64
N PRO A 216 4.08 5.53 15.98
CA PRO A 216 2.95 5.20 15.13
C PRO A 216 2.20 6.45 14.67
N VAL A 217 1.62 6.41 13.47
CA VAL A 217 0.83 7.52 12.93
C VAL A 217 -0.54 7.52 13.63
N ASP A 218 -0.88 8.67 14.24
CA ASP A 218 -2.19 8.87 14.88
C ASP A 218 -3.20 9.39 13.85
N ASP A 219 -3.73 8.48 13.05
CA ASP A 219 -4.77 8.74 12.07
C ASP A 219 -5.83 7.63 12.07
N MET A 220 -6.97 7.87 11.41
CA MET A 220 -7.96 6.83 11.21
C MET A 220 -7.39 5.73 10.32
N ALA A 221 -7.45 4.48 10.78
CA ALA A 221 -7.02 3.32 10.01
C ALA A 221 -7.71 3.29 8.62
N PRO A 222 -6.95 3.00 7.55
CA PRO A 222 -7.49 2.94 6.21
C PRO A 222 -8.64 1.94 6.12
N THR A 223 -9.78 2.40 5.64
CA THR A 223 -10.91 1.51 5.39
C THR A 223 -10.66 0.68 4.15
N GLY A 224 -11.03 -0.59 4.17
CA GLY A 224 -11.00 -1.44 2.97
C GLY A 224 -12.10 -1.12 1.95
N SER A 225 -12.83 0.00 2.11
CA SER A 225 -13.94 0.39 1.25
C SER A 225 -13.54 0.43 -0.23
N PRO A 226 -14.39 -0.09 -1.13
CA PRO A 226 -14.16 0.05 -2.57
C PRO A 226 -14.30 1.50 -3.05
N LEU A 227 -15.00 2.35 -2.31
CA LEU A 227 -15.13 3.79 -2.58
C LEU A 227 -14.17 4.56 -1.67
N ILE A 228 -13.42 5.49 -2.25
CA ILE A 228 -12.51 6.39 -1.54
C ILE A 228 -12.99 7.83 -1.66
N HIS A 229 -12.71 8.61 -0.63
CA HIS A 229 -13.06 10.01 -0.50
C HIS A 229 -11.76 10.82 -0.41
N LEU A 230 -11.51 11.65 -1.41
CA LEU A 230 -10.27 12.39 -1.55
C LEU A 230 -10.52 13.88 -1.36
N ARG A 231 -9.90 14.48 -0.35
CA ARG A 231 -9.95 15.93 -0.16
C ARG A 231 -9.14 16.62 -1.25
N ARG A 232 -9.73 17.58 -1.93
CA ARG A 232 -9.15 18.27 -3.09
C ARG A 232 -9.49 19.75 -3.04
N ILE A 233 -8.67 20.58 -3.69
CA ILE A 233 -8.90 22.02 -3.84
C ILE A 233 -9.87 22.24 -5.00
N GLY A 234 -10.95 22.96 -4.72
CA GLY A 234 -11.99 23.32 -5.66
C GLY A 234 -12.03 24.82 -5.96
N LEU A 235 -13.19 25.30 -6.43
CA LEU A 235 -13.45 26.71 -6.73
C LEU A 235 -13.18 27.60 -5.52
N ASN A 236 -12.56 28.77 -5.75
CA ASN A 236 -12.16 29.74 -4.73
C ASN A 236 -11.29 29.17 -3.60
N GLY A 237 -10.54 28.09 -3.89
CA GLY A 237 -9.70 27.44 -2.90
C GLY A 237 -10.45 26.60 -1.86
N LYS A 238 -11.77 26.46 -2.00
CA LYS A 238 -12.60 25.68 -1.10
C LYS A 238 -12.25 24.19 -1.21
N GLU A 239 -12.13 23.51 -0.08
CA GLU A 239 -11.92 22.07 -0.07
C GLU A 239 -13.21 21.33 -0.47
N ILE A 240 -13.09 20.41 -1.42
CA ILE A 240 -14.15 19.51 -1.88
C ILE A 240 -13.75 18.05 -1.65
N VAL A 241 -14.74 17.17 -1.52
CA VAL A 241 -14.51 15.72 -1.39
C VAL A 241 -14.84 15.03 -2.70
N VAL A 242 -13.81 14.53 -3.37
CA VAL A 242 -13.93 13.80 -4.64
C VAL A 242 -14.06 12.30 -4.38
N HIS A 243 -15.04 11.68 -5.01
CA HIS A 243 -15.34 10.25 -4.89
C HIS A 243 -14.73 9.48 -6.03
N LYS A 244 -13.99 8.39 -5.72
CA LYS A 244 -13.42 7.46 -6.73
C LYS A 244 -13.54 6.02 -6.27
N PHE A 245 -13.49 5.06 -7.21
CA PHE A 245 -13.25 3.68 -6.83
C PHE A 245 -11.79 3.46 -6.42
N ARG A 246 -11.59 2.63 -5.41
CA ARG A 246 -10.26 2.27 -4.93
C ARG A 246 -9.56 1.36 -5.95
N THR A 247 -8.46 1.83 -6.48
CA THR A 247 -7.63 1.07 -7.44
C THR A 247 -6.36 0.52 -6.82
N MET A 248 -5.97 1.02 -5.65
CA MET A 248 -4.80 0.59 -4.90
C MET A 248 -5.17 -0.30 -3.72
N TYR A 249 -4.22 -1.07 -3.24
CA TYR A 249 -4.38 -1.84 -2.01
C TYR A 249 -4.56 -0.93 -0.80
N THR A 250 -5.20 -1.47 0.25
CA THR A 250 -5.32 -0.78 1.53
C THR A 250 -3.93 -0.57 2.14
N TYR A 251 -3.70 0.54 2.83
CA TYR A 251 -2.41 0.99 3.37
C TYR A 251 -1.35 1.38 2.32
N SER A 252 -1.71 1.44 1.05
CA SER A 252 -0.78 1.86 -0.02
C SER A 252 -0.26 3.30 0.13
N GLU A 253 -0.97 4.16 0.82
CA GLU A 253 -0.59 5.53 1.16
C GLU A 253 0.68 5.60 2.03
N TYR A 254 0.90 4.63 2.91
CA TYR A 254 2.07 4.57 3.79
C TYR A 254 3.29 3.95 3.12
N VAL A 255 3.11 3.23 2.00
CA VAL A 255 4.19 2.54 1.28
C VAL A 255 4.97 3.47 0.35
N GLN A 256 4.53 4.70 0.16
CA GLN A 256 5.18 5.63 -0.77
C GLN A 256 6.69 5.85 -0.50
N PRO A 257 7.15 6.06 0.75
CA PRO A 257 8.59 6.18 1.05
C PRO A 257 9.37 4.93 0.67
N TYR A 258 8.83 3.74 0.92
CA TYR A 258 9.43 2.47 0.57
C TYR A 258 9.62 2.35 -0.95
N ILE A 259 8.60 2.66 -1.74
CA ILE A 259 8.68 2.60 -3.20
C ILE A 259 9.69 3.60 -3.74
N TYR A 260 9.71 4.81 -3.17
CA TYR A 260 10.66 5.85 -3.57
C TYR A 260 12.12 5.42 -3.33
N HIS A 261 12.36 4.66 -2.27
CA HIS A 261 13.69 4.14 -1.94
C HIS A 261 14.15 3.01 -2.86
N TYR A 262 13.23 2.10 -3.24
CA TYR A 262 13.57 0.89 -3.99
C TYR A 262 13.26 0.96 -5.50
N GLN A 263 12.49 1.92 -5.96
CA GLN A 263 12.13 2.08 -7.37
C GLN A 263 12.44 3.49 -7.87
N SER A 264 13.06 3.56 -9.05
CA SER A 264 13.22 4.84 -9.73
C SER A 264 11.88 5.38 -10.24
N LEU A 265 11.75 6.72 -10.26
CA LEU A 265 10.64 7.38 -10.91
C LEU A 265 10.82 7.34 -12.44
N GLU A 266 9.74 7.05 -13.16
CA GLU A 266 9.68 7.31 -14.61
C GLU A 266 9.57 8.81 -14.89
N ARG A 267 9.85 9.19 -16.15
CA ARG A 267 9.56 10.53 -16.65
C ARG A 267 8.10 10.88 -16.37
N GLY A 268 7.85 12.04 -15.76
CA GLY A 268 6.52 12.46 -15.33
C GLY A 268 6.17 12.14 -13.86
N GLY A 269 7.14 11.70 -13.06
CA GLY A 269 6.98 11.52 -11.61
C GLY A 269 6.10 10.32 -11.19
N LYS A 270 5.84 9.38 -12.11
CA LYS A 270 5.16 8.11 -11.83
C LYS A 270 6.17 7.05 -11.45
N PHE A 271 5.75 6.13 -10.58
CA PHE A 271 6.57 4.96 -10.28
C PHE A 271 6.47 3.96 -11.43
N LYS A 272 7.63 3.48 -11.89
CA LYS A 272 7.69 2.37 -12.83
C LYS A 272 7.07 1.15 -12.14
N ASP A 273 6.08 0.51 -12.81
CA ASP A 273 5.41 -0.68 -12.29
C ASP A 273 4.86 -0.53 -10.86
N ASP A 274 4.03 0.49 -10.62
CA ASP A 274 3.44 0.74 -9.30
C ASP A 274 2.61 -0.45 -8.80
N TYR A 275 3.26 -1.33 -8.03
CA TYR A 275 2.65 -2.56 -7.48
C TYR A 275 1.59 -2.28 -6.39
N ARG A 276 1.39 -1.01 -5.99
CA ARG A 276 0.27 -0.62 -5.11
C ARG A 276 -1.07 -0.76 -5.82
N VAL A 277 -1.08 -0.71 -7.16
CA VAL A 277 -2.29 -0.84 -7.96
C VAL A 277 -2.65 -2.31 -8.08
N ASN A 278 -3.83 -2.68 -7.58
CA ASN A 278 -4.30 -4.05 -7.68
C ASN A 278 -4.78 -4.39 -9.12
N PHE A 279 -4.98 -5.68 -9.40
CA PHE A 279 -5.41 -6.16 -10.71
C PHE A 279 -6.69 -5.46 -11.22
N TRP A 280 -7.72 -5.39 -10.38
CA TRP A 280 -8.97 -4.69 -10.73
C TRP A 280 -8.75 -3.19 -10.91
N GLY A 281 -7.88 -2.61 -10.10
CA GLY A 281 -7.50 -1.20 -10.22
C GLY A 281 -6.86 -0.87 -11.56
N ARG A 282 -6.02 -1.76 -12.10
CA ARG A 282 -5.46 -1.59 -13.46
C ARG A 282 -6.54 -1.59 -14.53
N ILE A 283 -7.51 -2.50 -14.42
CA ILE A 283 -8.65 -2.55 -15.35
C ILE A 283 -9.48 -1.27 -15.23
N LEU A 284 -9.86 -0.88 -14.01
CA LEU A 284 -10.66 0.31 -13.75
C LEU A 284 -9.99 1.58 -14.29
N ARG A 285 -8.67 1.78 -14.04
CA ARG A 285 -7.90 2.91 -14.57
C ARG A 285 -7.83 2.89 -16.09
N ARG A 286 -7.60 1.72 -16.69
CA ARG A 286 -7.53 1.60 -18.15
C ARG A 286 -8.84 1.94 -18.84
N THR A 287 -9.96 1.71 -18.18
CA THR A 287 -11.32 1.93 -18.70
C THR A 287 -11.96 3.21 -18.15
N TRP A 288 -11.24 4.01 -17.32
CA TRP A 288 -11.74 5.22 -16.66
C TRP A 288 -12.91 4.97 -15.69
N LEU A 289 -13.23 3.73 -15.42
CA LEU A 289 -14.33 3.36 -14.53
C LEU A 289 -14.05 3.73 -13.07
N ASP A 290 -12.79 3.90 -12.69
CA ASP A 290 -12.44 4.36 -11.34
C ASP A 290 -12.93 5.78 -11.05
N GLU A 291 -13.18 6.59 -12.07
CA GLU A 291 -13.64 7.96 -11.96
C GLU A 291 -15.17 8.11 -12.04
N LEU A 292 -15.92 7.02 -12.32
CA LEU A 292 -17.39 7.07 -12.39
C LEU A 292 -18.04 7.70 -11.15
N PRO A 293 -17.60 7.46 -9.90
CA PRO A 293 -18.21 8.12 -8.74
C PRO A 293 -18.06 9.65 -8.74
N MET A 294 -17.14 10.22 -9.55
CA MET A 294 -17.00 11.68 -9.71
C MET A 294 -18.19 12.32 -10.41
N ILE A 295 -19.01 11.53 -11.13
CA ILE A 295 -20.28 12.00 -11.69
C ILE A 295 -21.18 12.55 -10.58
N TRP A 296 -21.18 11.93 -9.41
CA TRP A 296 -21.88 12.45 -8.25
C TRP A 296 -21.39 13.84 -7.83
N ASN A 297 -20.07 14.06 -7.88
CA ASN A 297 -19.52 15.39 -7.62
C ASN A 297 -19.94 16.43 -8.68
N MET A 298 -20.10 16.00 -9.94
CA MET A 298 -20.63 16.88 -10.99
C MET A 298 -22.09 17.26 -10.73
N LEU A 299 -22.93 16.27 -10.37
CA LEU A 299 -24.35 16.51 -10.06
C LEU A 299 -24.52 17.45 -8.83
N ARG A 300 -23.63 17.36 -7.85
CA ARG A 300 -23.57 18.27 -6.70
C ARG A 300 -23.03 19.66 -7.04
N GLY A 301 -22.44 19.83 -8.21
CA GLY A 301 -21.82 21.08 -8.62
C GLY A 301 -20.42 21.35 -8.05
N ASP A 302 -19.77 20.34 -7.45
CA ASP A 302 -18.38 20.42 -6.96
C ASP A 302 -17.38 20.43 -8.11
N LEU A 303 -17.70 19.67 -9.18
CA LEU A 303 -16.88 19.51 -10.38
C LEU A 303 -17.68 19.92 -11.63
N LYS A 304 -16.96 20.17 -12.73
CA LYS A 304 -17.52 20.26 -14.08
C LYS A 304 -16.95 19.17 -14.98
N LEU A 305 -17.49 18.99 -16.18
CA LEU A 305 -17.06 17.92 -17.07
C LEU A 305 -15.62 18.12 -17.55
N VAL A 306 -15.32 19.27 -18.14
CA VAL A 306 -13.97 19.63 -18.60
C VAL A 306 -13.38 20.68 -17.68
N GLY A 307 -12.14 20.51 -17.22
CA GLY A 307 -11.51 21.47 -16.31
C GLY A 307 -10.20 20.94 -15.74
N VAL A 308 -9.47 21.78 -15.05
CA VAL A 308 -8.22 21.40 -14.39
C VAL A 308 -8.46 20.27 -13.37
N ARG A 309 -7.53 19.33 -13.28
CA ARG A 309 -7.66 18.17 -12.38
C ARG A 309 -7.76 18.62 -10.92
N PRO A 310 -8.69 18.08 -10.09
CA PRO A 310 -8.75 18.41 -8.66
C PRO A 310 -7.52 17.87 -7.93
N LEU A 311 -6.68 18.76 -7.37
CA LEU A 311 -5.42 18.43 -6.72
C LEU A 311 -5.55 18.28 -5.21
N SER A 312 -4.69 17.45 -4.59
CA SER A 312 -4.49 17.47 -3.15
C SER A 312 -3.81 18.77 -2.72
N ARG A 313 -3.97 19.16 -1.45
CA ARG A 313 -3.31 20.36 -0.91
C ARG A 313 -1.79 20.31 -1.09
N GLN A 314 -1.18 19.16 -0.86
CA GLN A 314 0.26 18.95 -1.05
C GLN A 314 0.69 19.12 -2.52
N TYR A 315 -0.05 18.52 -3.47
CA TYR A 315 0.32 18.68 -4.88
C TYR A 315 0.04 20.09 -5.40
N PHE A 316 -1.01 20.73 -4.89
CA PHE A 316 -1.35 22.13 -5.19
C PHE A 316 -0.25 23.10 -4.72
N SER A 317 0.41 22.84 -3.58
CA SER A 317 1.52 23.68 -3.09
C SER A 317 2.79 23.61 -3.93
N LEU A 318 2.92 22.63 -4.83
CA LEU A 318 4.03 22.55 -5.80
C LEU A 318 3.87 23.48 -7.01
N TYR A 319 2.65 24.02 -7.20
CA TYR A 319 2.37 24.95 -8.28
C TYR A 319 2.86 26.36 -7.95
N THR A 320 3.21 27.14 -8.99
CA THR A 320 3.56 28.54 -8.78
C THR A 320 2.37 29.32 -8.19
N PRO A 321 2.62 30.37 -7.36
CA PRO A 321 1.54 31.15 -6.77
C PRO A 321 0.53 31.71 -7.78
N GLU A 322 1.04 32.12 -8.96
CA GLU A 322 0.19 32.61 -10.07
C GLU A 322 -0.74 31.52 -10.59
N MET A 323 -0.22 30.31 -10.79
CA MET A 323 -1.03 29.17 -11.24
C MET A 323 -2.02 28.72 -10.17
N GLN A 324 -1.64 28.75 -8.90
CA GLN A 324 -2.58 28.49 -7.80
C GLN A 324 -3.74 29.48 -7.84
N ALA A 325 -3.46 30.78 -7.95
CA ALA A 325 -4.48 31.84 -8.03
C ALA A 325 -5.35 31.72 -9.31
N LEU A 326 -4.77 31.28 -10.42
CA LEU A 326 -5.51 31.07 -11.67
C LEU A 326 -6.46 29.88 -11.58
N ARG A 327 -5.97 28.74 -11.07
CA ARG A 327 -6.73 27.48 -10.99
C ARG A 327 -8.01 27.57 -10.16
N VAL A 328 -7.97 28.33 -9.07
CA VAL A 328 -9.12 28.46 -8.16
C VAL A 328 -10.24 29.34 -8.71
N LYS A 329 -10.03 30.03 -9.84
CA LYS A 329 -11.07 30.87 -10.50
C LYS A 329 -12.15 30.05 -11.20
N ALA A 330 -11.95 28.73 -11.38
CA ALA A 330 -12.93 27.83 -11.98
C ALA A 330 -13.11 26.56 -11.17
N LYS A 331 -14.26 25.88 -11.35
CA LYS A 331 -14.45 24.52 -10.81
C LYS A 331 -13.47 23.56 -11.49
N PRO A 332 -12.83 22.64 -10.74
CA PRO A 332 -12.06 21.59 -11.36
C PRO A 332 -12.95 20.65 -12.18
N GLY A 333 -12.33 19.91 -13.10
CA GLY A 333 -13.05 19.05 -14.03
C GLY A 333 -12.72 17.56 -13.89
N LEU A 334 -13.61 16.74 -14.44
CA LEU A 334 -13.41 15.30 -14.61
C LEU A 334 -12.40 15.02 -15.72
N LEU A 335 -12.46 15.77 -16.83
CA LEU A 335 -11.59 15.64 -17.98
C LEU A 335 -10.55 16.77 -17.97
N PRO A 336 -9.30 16.48 -17.55
CA PRO A 336 -8.24 17.48 -17.52
C PRO A 336 -7.77 17.94 -18.90
N PRO A 337 -7.38 19.21 -19.07
CA PRO A 337 -7.01 19.80 -20.36
C PRO A 337 -5.80 19.13 -21.00
N PHE A 338 -4.87 18.55 -20.25
CA PHE A 338 -3.70 17.88 -20.81
C PHE A 338 -4.04 16.65 -21.68
N TYR A 339 -5.25 16.09 -21.57
CA TYR A 339 -5.71 15.05 -22.50
C TYR A 339 -6.06 15.59 -23.90
N TYR A 340 -6.27 16.89 -24.00
CA TYR A 340 -6.42 17.57 -25.29
C TYR A 340 -5.10 17.66 -26.06
N GLU A 341 -3.98 17.72 -25.35
CA GLU A 341 -2.65 17.88 -25.95
C GLU A 341 -2.26 16.65 -26.80
N ARG A 342 -1.48 16.89 -27.87
CA ARG A 342 -0.98 15.80 -28.70
C ARG A 342 0.02 14.92 -27.96
N LYS A 343 0.93 15.54 -27.22
CA LYS A 343 1.91 14.88 -26.34
C LYS A 343 1.41 14.97 -24.88
N THR A 344 1.55 13.89 -24.13
CA THR A 344 1.25 13.91 -22.70
C THR A 344 2.35 14.68 -21.98
N PRO A 345 2.05 15.67 -21.12
CA PRO A 345 3.05 16.38 -20.34
C PRO A 345 3.88 15.42 -19.49
N GLU A 346 5.19 15.64 -19.45
CA GLU A 346 6.14 14.82 -18.70
C GLU A 346 6.65 15.53 -17.43
N THR A 347 6.59 16.86 -17.42
CA THR A 347 7.04 17.68 -16.29
C THR A 347 5.89 18.45 -15.66
N LEU A 348 6.09 18.91 -14.41
CA LEU A 348 5.12 19.75 -13.73
C LEU A 348 4.89 21.08 -14.48
N ASP A 349 5.94 21.64 -15.05
CA ASP A 349 5.86 22.89 -15.80
C ASP A 349 5.04 22.75 -17.08
N GLU A 350 5.21 21.64 -17.81
CA GLU A 350 4.39 21.32 -18.99
C GLU A 350 2.90 21.15 -18.61
N VAL A 351 2.63 20.52 -17.45
CA VAL A 351 1.26 20.41 -16.94
C VAL A 351 0.68 21.78 -16.61
N GLN A 352 1.43 22.62 -15.88
CA GLN A 352 1.00 23.97 -15.53
C GLN A 352 0.74 24.82 -16.78
N GLU A 353 1.60 24.71 -17.79
CA GLU A 353 1.43 25.47 -19.04
C GLU A 353 0.21 25.01 -19.84
N SER A 354 -0.07 23.71 -19.90
CA SER A 354 -1.30 23.19 -20.50
C SER A 354 -2.55 23.69 -19.78
N GLU A 355 -2.52 23.69 -18.44
CA GLU A 355 -3.61 24.19 -17.63
C GLU A 355 -3.78 25.72 -17.73
N ARG A 356 -2.68 26.48 -17.83
CA ARG A 356 -2.70 27.93 -18.03
C ARG A 356 -3.43 28.29 -19.32
N ARG A 357 -3.03 27.67 -20.45
CA ARG A 357 -3.69 27.90 -21.75
C ARG A 357 -5.19 27.62 -21.70
N TYR A 358 -5.56 26.53 -21.05
CA TYR A 358 -6.98 26.23 -20.89
C TYR A 358 -7.70 27.25 -20.01
N MET A 359 -7.14 27.62 -18.86
CA MET A 359 -7.77 28.56 -17.91
C MET A 359 -7.92 29.98 -18.52
N GLU A 360 -6.93 30.46 -19.22
CA GLU A 360 -6.98 31.77 -19.91
C GLU A 360 -8.05 31.78 -21.00
N ALA A 361 -8.15 30.72 -21.79
CA ALA A 361 -9.20 30.56 -22.79
C ALA A 361 -10.58 30.45 -22.13
N TYR A 362 -10.69 29.68 -21.05
CA TYR A 362 -11.93 29.47 -20.31
C TYR A 362 -12.46 30.77 -19.70
N LEU A 363 -11.60 31.59 -19.11
CA LEU A 363 -12.02 32.88 -18.51
C LEU A 363 -12.53 33.86 -19.55
N LYS A 364 -12.09 33.77 -20.82
CA LYS A 364 -12.57 34.56 -21.93
C LYS A 364 -13.91 34.06 -22.50
N SER A 365 -14.02 32.76 -22.69
CA SER A 365 -15.19 32.13 -23.31
C SER A 365 -15.40 30.71 -22.72
N PRO A 366 -16.10 30.62 -21.57
CA PRO A 366 -16.24 29.36 -20.82
C PRO A 366 -16.85 28.22 -21.63
N PHE A 367 -18.01 28.48 -22.24
CA PHE A 367 -18.73 27.42 -22.98
C PHE A 367 -17.98 26.95 -24.22
N ALA A 368 -17.49 27.85 -25.05
CA ALA A 368 -16.77 27.50 -26.28
C ALA A 368 -15.47 26.76 -25.98
N THR A 369 -14.75 27.13 -24.91
CA THR A 369 -13.54 26.45 -24.46
C THR A 369 -13.85 25.04 -23.98
N ASP A 370 -14.82 24.86 -23.09
CA ASP A 370 -15.22 23.54 -22.62
C ASP A 370 -15.68 22.63 -23.75
N TRP A 371 -16.47 23.14 -24.70
CA TRP A 371 -16.91 22.40 -25.87
C TRP A 371 -15.75 21.95 -26.78
N LYS A 372 -14.84 22.86 -27.09
CA LYS A 372 -13.64 22.57 -27.89
C LYS A 372 -12.77 21.50 -27.23
N TYR A 373 -12.47 21.66 -25.94
CA TYR A 373 -11.64 20.73 -25.21
C TYR A 373 -12.32 19.37 -25.03
N PHE A 374 -13.63 19.34 -24.78
CA PHE A 374 -14.38 18.09 -24.67
C PHE A 374 -14.22 17.23 -25.94
N TRP A 375 -14.53 17.77 -27.10
CA TRP A 375 -14.44 16.99 -28.33
C TRP A 375 -13.02 16.61 -28.70
N GLY A 376 -12.06 17.47 -28.44
CA GLY A 376 -10.65 17.15 -28.65
C GLY A 376 -10.14 16.06 -27.71
N ILE A 377 -10.56 16.06 -26.45
CA ILE A 377 -10.24 15.00 -25.46
C ILE A 377 -10.89 13.68 -25.88
N VAL A 378 -12.18 13.68 -26.19
CA VAL A 378 -12.91 12.49 -26.66
C VAL A 378 -12.25 11.90 -27.91
N GLY A 379 -11.90 12.72 -28.88
CA GLY A 379 -11.17 12.29 -30.07
C GLY A 379 -9.80 11.67 -29.72
N ASN A 380 -9.03 12.28 -28.83
CA ASN A 380 -7.73 11.74 -28.41
C ASN A 380 -7.86 10.43 -27.61
N ILE A 381 -8.90 10.27 -26.78
CA ILE A 381 -9.16 9.02 -26.04
C ILE A 381 -9.53 7.90 -27.02
N ILE A 382 -10.44 8.15 -27.94
CA ILE A 382 -10.93 7.13 -28.88
C ILE A 382 -9.82 6.73 -29.89
N PHE A 383 -9.19 7.71 -30.56
CA PHE A 383 -8.28 7.44 -31.65
C PHE A 383 -6.83 7.20 -31.21
N LYS A 384 -6.38 7.80 -30.11
CA LYS A 384 -5.00 7.65 -29.63
C LYS A 384 -4.85 6.74 -28.41
N ARG A 385 -5.93 6.11 -27.96
CA ARG A 385 -5.97 5.18 -26.80
C ARG A 385 -5.27 5.74 -25.55
N LYS A 386 -5.44 7.04 -25.27
CA LYS A 386 -4.95 7.62 -24.01
C LYS A 386 -5.73 7.01 -22.84
N HIS A 387 -5.02 6.58 -21.82
CA HIS A 387 -5.60 5.96 -20.62
C HIS A 387 -5.52 6.90 -19.44
N SER A 388 -6.42 6.73 -18.46
CA SER A 388 -6.30 7.35 -17.15
C SER A 388 -4.99 6.90 -16.49
N ALA A 389 -4.26 7.86 -15.98
CA ALA A 389 -2.95 7.63 -15.38
C ALA A 389 -3.02 7.56 -13.86
#